data_34195c0179ab506c13a1d80412c390c8
#
_entry.id   34195c0179ab506c13a1d80412c390c8
#
_cell.length_a   1.000
_cell.length_b   1.000
_cell.length_c   1.000
_cell.angle_alpha   90.00
_cell.angle_beta   90.00
_cell.angle_gamma   90.00
#
_symmetry.space_group_name_H-M   'P 1'
#
loop_
_entity.id
_entity.type
_entity.pdbx_description
1 polymer ?
#
loop_
_entity_poly.entity_id
_entity_poly.type
_entity_poly.pdbx_seq_one_letter_code
_entity_poly.pdbx_strand_id
1 'polypeptide(L)'
;MPRRLVFLLAAIALAGCGGTASSSGNFSGTERDVADQVEALQSAGEARDGDKACNDVLSAALRRAMTTSTATCGDQVAEAMKDADDFELDVRAVQVNGDRATARVQARFGGADRVRSLELVRERGAWRIDSLG
;
A
#
# COMPACT_ATOMS: atom_id res chain seq x y z
N MET A 1 -33.99 -9.45 54.90
CA MET A 1 -34.29 -10.05 53.60
C MET A 1 -33.18 -9.72 52.63
N PRO A 2 -32.35 -10.67 52.26
CA PRO A 2 -31.28 -10.36 51.34
C PRO A 2 -31.78 -10.31 49.93
N ARG A 3 -31.66 -9.15 49.33
CA ARG A 3 -31.94 -8.91 47.92
C ARG A 3 -30.77 -9.41 47.10
N ARG A 4 -30.94 -10.54 46.44
CA ARG A 4 -29.95 -11.09 45.53
C ARG A 4 -29.93 -10.25 44.24
N LEU A 5 -28.90 -9.45 44.09
CA LEU A 5 -28.57 -8.84 42.79
C LEU A 5 -27.94 -9.91 41.90
N VAL A 6 -28.68 -10.28 40.89
CA VAL A 6 -28.16 -11.11 39.78
C VAL A 6 -27.44 -10.20 38.84
N PHE A 7 -26.12 -10.24 38.82
CA PHE A 7 -25.31 -9.60 37.78
C PHE A 7 -25.37 -10.47 36.55
N LEU A 8 -26.12 -10.03 35.56
CA LEU A 8 -26.04 -10.58 34.23
C LEU A 8 -24.75 -10.07 33.58
N LEU A 9 -23.74 -10.90 33.51
CA LEU A 9 -22.57 -10.72 32.70
C LEU A 9 -22.97 -10.90 31.23
N ALA A 10 -23.19 -9.80 30.54
CA ALA A 10 -23.29 -9.81 29.09
C ALA A 10 -21.90 -10.04 28.51
N ALA A 11 -21.63 -11.26 28.06
CA ALA A 11 -20.45 -11.56 27.27
C ALA A 11 -20.64 -10.93 25.88
N ILE A 12 -19.98 -9.81 25.63
CA ILE A 12 -19.86 -9.25 24.31
C ILE A 12 -18.84 -10.10 23.56
N ALA A 13 -19.33 -11.03 22.75
CA ALA A 13 -18.51 -11.72 21.78
C ALA A 13 -18.11 -10.70 20.71
N LEU A 14 -16.88 -10.21 20.78
CA LEU A 14 -16.24 -9.52 19.66
C LEU A 14 -16.01 -10.56 18.57
N ALA A 15 -16.96 -10.65 17.66
CA ALA A 15 -16.74 -11.35 16.40
C ALA A 15 -15.69 -10.55 15.64
N GLY A 16 -14.43 -10.95 15.76
CA GLY A 16 -13.37 -10.47 14.91
C GLY A 16 -13.71 -10.88 13.46
N CYS A 17 -14.14 -9.93 12.65
CA CYS A 17 -14.20 -10.13 11.21
C CYS A 17 -12.78 -10.40 10.74
N GLY A 18 -12.45 -11.67 10.43
CA GLY A 18 -11.22 -12.06 9.76
C GLY A 18 -11.24 -11.62 8.32
N GLY A 19 -11.12 -10.30 8.07
CA GLY A 19 -10.72 -9.77 6.79
C GLY A 19 -9.20 -9.63 6.79
N THR A 20 -8.55 -9.82 5.66
CA THR A 20 -7.15 -9.43 5.47
C THR A 20 -7.03 -7.98 5.88
N ALA A 21 -6.47 -7.73 7.07
CA ALA A 21 -6.28 -6.38 7.55
C ALA A 21 -5.32 -5.67 6.60
N SER A 22 -5.83 -4.64 5.94
CA SER A 22 -5.00 -3.73 5.16
C SER A 22 -3.91 -3.17 6.08
N SER A 23 -2.65 -3.19 5.61
CA SER A 23 -1.53 -2.69 6.42
C SER A 23 -1.64 -1.20 6.74
N SER A 24 -2.38 -0.43 5.94
CA SER A 24 -2.67 0.98 6.19
C SER A 24 -3.50 1.19 7.45
N GLY A 25 -4.27 0.21 7.88
CA GLY A 25 -5.07 0.27 9.11
C GLY A 25 -4.25 0.43 10.39
N ASN A 26 -2.95 0.15 10.36
CA ASN A 26 -2.04 0.34 11.48
C ASN A 26 -1.50 1.78 11.61
N PHE A 27 -1.81 2.65 10.66
CA PHE A 27 -1.35 4.03 10.60
C PHE A 27 -2.52 5.01 10.69
N SER A 28 -2.21 6.25 11.02
CA SER A 28 -3.19 7.34 11.11
C SER A 28 -2.64 8.62 10.48
N GLY A 29 -3.54 9.55 10.14
CA GLY A 29 -3.17 10.85 9.57
C GLY A 29 -2.39 10.72 8.27
N THR A 30 -1.36 11.55 8.11
CA THR A 30 -0.53 11.57 6.89
C THR A 30 0.21 10.25 6.64
N GLU A 31 0.62 9.57 7.70
CA GLU A 31 1.26 8.25 7.56
C GLU A 31 0.31 7.23 6.94
N ARG A 32 -0.98 7.29 7.29
CA ARG A 32 -2.00 6.45 6.67
C ARG A 32 -2.17 6.77 5.19
N ASP A 33 -2.19 8.06 4.83
CA ASP A 33 -2.31 8.48 3.43
C ASP A 33 -1.16 7.92 2.58
N VAL A 34 0.05 7.90 3.15
CA VAL A 34 1.22 7.27 2.52
C VAL A 34 1.04 5.75 2.38
N ALA A 35 0.61 5.09 3.46
CA ALA A 35 0.38 3.64 3.44
C ALA A 35 -0.74 3.26 2.45
N ASP A 36 -1.81 4.04 2.37
CA ASP A 36 -2.89 3.83 1.39
C ASP A 36 -2.37 3.89 -0.05
N GLN A 37 -1.42 4.76 -0.33
CA GLN A 37 -0.82 4.86 -1.66
C GLN A 37 0.05 3.63 -2.00
N VAL A 38 0.73 3.07 -1.02
CA VAL A 38 1.44 1.80 -1.20
C VAL A 38 0.46 0.66 -1.50
N GLU A 39 -0.67 0.62 -0.81
CA GLU A 39 -1.73 -0.36 -1.09
C GLU A 39 -2.36 -0.17 -2.47
N ALA A 40 -2.46 1.07 -2.94
CA ALA A 40 -2.93 1.36 -4.30
C ALA A 40 -1.96 0.78 -5.34
N LEU A 41 -0.65 0.82 -5.08
CA LEU A 41 0.34 0.15 -5.94
C LEU A 41 0.12 -1.36 -5.95
N GLN A 42 -0.09 -1.97 -4.78
CA GLN A 42 -0.39 -3.40 -4.69
C GLN A 42 -1.63 -3.76 -5.50
N SER A 43 -2.71 -3.02 -5.32
CA SER A 43 -3.97 -3.27 -6.04
C SER A 43 -3.82 -3.17 -7.55
N ALA A 44 -3.10 -2.16 -8.03
CA ALA A 44 -2.81 -2.01 -9.45
C ALA A 44 -1.94 -3.15 -9.99
N GLY A 45 -0.96 -3.59 -9.19
CA GLY A 45 -0.10 -4.71 -9.54
C GLY A 45 -0.84 -6.04 -9.61
N GLU A 46 -1.68 -6.33 -8.63
CA GLU A 46 -2.53 -7.53 -8.62
C GLU A 46 -3.50 -7.57 -9.81
N ALA A 47 -4.05 -6.41 -10.17
CA ALA A 47 -4.91 -6.27 -11.35
C ALA A 47 -4.13 -6.25 -12.67
N ARG A 48 -2.82 -6.18 -12.62
CA ARG A 48 -1.94 -5.99 -13.80
C ARG A 48 -2.31 -4.78 -14.62
N ASP A 49 -2.80 -3.73 -13.92
CA ASP A 49 -3.25 -2.48 -14.53
C ASP A 49 -2.11 -1.46 -14.52
N GLY A 50 -1.27 -1.53 -15.55
CA GLY A 50 -0.13 -0.63 -15.70
C GLY A 50 -0.53 0.83 -15.88
N ASP A 51 -1.62 1.10 -16.58
CA ASP A 51 -2.10 2.47 -16.79
C ASP A 51 -2.57 3.09 -15.49
N LYS A 52 -3.28 2.35 -14.67
CA LYS A 52 -3.71 2.81 -13.33
C LYS A 52 -2.51 3.08 -12.44
N ALA A 53 -1.53 2.17 -12.40
CA ALA A 53 -0.30 2.39 -11.63
C ALA A 53 0.39 3.68 -12.06
N CYS A 54 0.59 3.89 -13.35
CA CYS A 54 1.28 5.06 -13.86
C CYS A 54 0.51 6.36 -13.67
N ASN A 55 -0.80 6.36 -13.84
CA ASN A 55 -1.62 7.57 -13.78
C ASN A 55 -2.01 7.96 -12.35
N ASP A 56 -2.26 6.99 -11.47
CA ASP A 56 -2.82 7.25 -10.14
C ASP A 56 -1.83 7.02 -8.99
N VAL A 57 -0.76 6.27 -9.20
CA VAL A 57 0.11 5.82 -8.12
C VAL A 57 1.52 6.38 -8.24
N LEU A 58 2.13 6.33 -9.42
CA LEU A 58 3.51 6.76 -9.62
C LEU A 58 3.62 8.27 -9.78
N SER A 59 4.75 8.83 -9.33
CA SER A 59 5.06 10.24 -9.53
C SER A 59 5.25 10.57 -11.01
N ALA A 60 5.10 11.84 -11.37
CA ALA A 60 5.36 12.29 -12.74
C ALA A 60 6.81 12.01 -13.16
N ALA A 61 7.77 12.18 -12.24
CA ALA A 61 9.18 11.91 -12.51
C ALA A 61 9.43 10.42 -12.77
N LEU A 62 8.89 9.54 -11.91
CA LEU A 62 9.05 8.09 -12.09
C LEU A 62 8.37 7.61 -13.38
N ARG A 63 7.17 8.09 -13.65
CA ARG A 63 6.45 7.78 -14.89
C ARG A 63 7.25 8.17 -16.13
N ARG A 64 7.86 9.36 -16.15
CA ARG A 64 8.73 9.79 -17.24
C ARG A 64 9.96 8.92 -17.38
N ALA A 65 10.57 8.53 -16.27
CA ALA A 65 11.74 7.65 -16.26
C ALA A 65 11.43 6.26 -16.83
N MET A 66 10.21 5.78 -16.64
CA MET A 66 9.74 4.49 -17.15
C MET A 66 9.23 4.55 -18.59
N THR A 67 9.06 5.72 -19.17
CA THR A 67 8.63 5.88 -20.56
C THR A 67 9.83 5.92 -21.48
N THR A 68 9.84 5.10 -22.52
CA THR A 68 10.89 5.04 -23.53
C THR A 68 10.32 5.36 -24.91
N SER A 69 11.18 5.40 -25.92
CA SER A 69 10.74 5.60 -27.32
C SER A 69 9.91 4.43 -27.88
N THR A 70 9.99 3.26 -27.25
CA THR A 70 9.34 2.01 -27.72
C THR A 70 8.30 1.44 -26.77
N ALA A 71 8.23 1.93 -25.53
CA ALA A 71 7.30 1.43 -24.52
C ALA A 71 6.79 2.56 -23.63
N THR A 72 5.50 2.55 -23.31
CA THR A 72 4.91 3.45 -22.33
C THR A 72 5.19 2.98 -20.91
N CYS A 73 5.00 3.86 -19.92
CA CYS A 73 5.05 3.47 -18.50
C CYS A 73 4.09 2.30 -18.22
N GLY A 74 2.85 2.39 -18.72
CA GLY A 74 1.85 1.34 -18.54
C GLY A 74 2.29 -0.01 -19.09
N ASP A 75 2.90 -0.03 -20.27
CA ASP A 75 3.43 -1.24 -20.90
C ASP A 75 4.54 -1.86 -20.05
N GLN A 76 5.44 -1.04 -19.51
CA GLN A 76 6.54 -1.52 -18.70
C GLN A 76 6.08 -2.07 -17.35
N VAL A 77 5.11 -1.42 -16.71
CA VAL A 77 4.51 -1.93 -15.46
C VAL A 77 3.76 -3.23 -15.73
N ALA A 78 2.95 -3.29 -16.77
CA ALA A 78 2.22 -4.50 -17.13
C ALA A 78 3.17 -5.67 -17.44
N GLU A 79 4.27 -5.43 -18.14
CA GLU A 79 5.28 -6.44 -18.41
C GLU A 79 5.97 -6.92 -17.13
N ALA A 80 6.30 -6.00 -16.21
CA ALA A 80 6.90 -6.36 -14.94
C ALA A 80 5.96 -7.19 -14.04
N MET A 81 4.65 -7.00 -14.18
CA MET A 81 3.63 -7.63 -13.34
C MET A 81 2.99 -8.88 -13.96
N LYS A 82 3.32 -9.22 -15.21
CA LYS A 82 2.69 -10.35 -15.90
C LYS A 82 2.83 -11.68 -15.20
N ASP A 83 3.95 -11.90 -14.51
CA ASP A 83 4.27 -13.12 -13.78
C ASP A 83 4.13 -12.97 -12.25
N ALA A 84 3.51 -11.88 -11.80
CA ALA A 84 3.35 -11.55 -10.38
C ALA A 84 2.06 -12.12 -9.81
N ASP A 85 1.99 -13.44 -9.64
CA ASP A 85 0.81 -14.10 -9.07
C ASP A 85 0.65 -13.86 -7.56
N ASP A 86 1.74 -13.57 -6.86
CA ASP A 86 1.79 -13.38 -5.41
C ASP A 86 2.33 -12.00 -4.99
N PHE A 87 2.04 -10.98 -5.79
CA PHE A 87 2.46 -9.62 -5.48
C PHE A 87 1.78 -9.08 -4.22
N GLU A 88 2.57 -8.79 -3.20
CA GLU A 88 2.09 -8.27 -1.92
C GLU A 88 3.07 -7.23 -1.38
N LEU A 89 2.53 -6.15 -0.86
CA LEU A 89 3.28 -5.09 -0.19
C LEU A 89 2.70 -4.86 1.20
N ASP A 90 3.47 -5.20 2.23
CA ASP A 90 3.08 -5.01 3.62
C ASP A 90 3.86 -3.84 4.21
N VAL A 91 3.18 -2.75 4.53
CA VAL A 91 3.81 -1.54 5.08
C VAL A 91 4.17 -1.78 6.54
N ARG A 92 5.46 -1.69 6.85
CA ARG A 92 6.00 -1.91 8.20
C ARG A 92 6.25 -0.61 8.95
N ALA A 93 6.68 0.44 8.26
CA ALA A 93 6.96 1.74 8.85
C ALA A 93 6.77 2.83 7.81
N VAL A 94 6.36 4.00 8.25
CA VAL A 94 6.24 5.21 7.44
C VAL A 94 6.94 6.35 8.15
N GLN A 95 7.75 7.10 7.41
CA GLN A 95 8.36 8.33 7.85
C GLN A 95 7.96 9.46 6.92
N VAL A 96 7.37 10.52 7.46
CA VAL A 96 6.94 11.70 6.71
C VAL A 96 7.84 12.87 7.05
N ASN A 97 8.31 13.57 6.03
CA ASN A 97 9.22 14.71 6.15
C ASN A 97 8.80 15.80 5.15
N GLY A 98 7.85 16.64 5.56
CA GLY A 98 7.27 17.65 4.66
C GLY A 98 6.51 17.01 3.50
N ASP A 99 6.92 17.31 2.28
CA ASP A 99 6.32 16.80 1.04
C ASP A 99 6.95 15.48 0.55
N ARG A 100 7.79 14.86 1.38
CA ARG A 100 8.41 13.58 1.10
C ARG A 100 8.11 12.59 2.20
N ALA A 101 8.06 11.31 1.82
CA ALA A 101 7.89 10.22 2.77
C ALA A 101 8.68 9.00 2.33
N THR A 102 9.01 8.16 3.31
CA THR A 102 9.60 6.84 3.07
C THR A 102 8.69 5.80 3.70
N ALA A 103 8.29 4.82 2.93
CA ALA A 103 7.56 3.66 3.39
C ALA A 103 8.47 2.43 3.33
N ARG A 104 8.71 1.84 4.48
CA ARG A 104 9.42 0.57 4.56
C ARG A 104 8.41 -0.55 4.43
N VAL A 105 8.58 -1.38 3.43
CA VAL A 105 7.65 -2.45 3.10
C VAL A 105 8.35 -3.80 3.09
N GLN A 106 7.62 -4.83 3.47
CA GLN A 106 7.96 -6.20 3.14
C GLN A 106 7.25 -6.55 1.84
N ALA A 107 8.01 -6.76 0.79
CA ALA A 107 7.50 -7.07 -0.53
C ALA A 107 7.62 -8.56 -0.81
N ARG A 108 6.56 -9.17 -1.31
CA ARG A 108 6.55 -10.51 -1.87
C ARG A 108 6.33 -10.43 -3.37
N PHE A 109 7.21 -11.07 -4.10
CA PHE A 109 7.15 -11.12 -5.56
C PHE A 109 7.83 -12.39 -6.05
N GLY A 110 7.14 -13.18 -6.85
CA GLY A 110 7.69 -14.41 -7.40
C GLY A 110 8.14 -15.42 -6.33
N GLY A 111 7.42 -15.50 -5.20
CA GLY A 111 7.74 -16.38 -4.08
C GLY A 111 8.90 -15.94 -3.18
N ALA A 112 9.50 -14.79 -3.44
CA ALA A 112 10.58 -14.23 -2.63
C ALA A 112 10.10 -13.05 -1.79
N ASP A 113 10.44 -13.05 -0.49
CA ASP A 113 10.18 -11.95 0.43
C ASP A 113 11.41 -11.05 0.52
N ARG A 114 11.21 -9.73 0.39
CA ARG A 114 12.29 -8.74 0.50
C ARG A 114 11.79 -7.49 1.23
N VAL A 115 12.67 -6.89 2.03
CA VAL A 115 12.42 -5.56 2.60
C VAL A 115 12.85 -4.51 1.58
N ARG A 116 11.95 -3.56 1.32
CA ARG A 116 12.17 -2.43 0.40
C ARG A 116 11.82 -1.12 1.08
N SER A 117 12.48 -0.06 0.68
CA SER A 117 12.12 1.30 1.06
C SER A 117 11.58 2.01 -0.17
N LEU A 118 10.30 2.32 -0.15
CA LEU A 118 9.66 3.10 -1.20
C LEU A 118 9.74 4.57 -0.82
N GLU A 119 10.09 5.42 -1.75
CA GLU A 119 10.04 6.86 -1.54
C GLU A 119 8.81 7.45 -2.20
N LEU A 120 8.16 8.36 -1.50
CA LEU A 120 6.96 9.04 -1.97
C LEU A 120 7.18 10.55 -1.95
N VAL A 121 6.48 11.22 -2.81
CA VAL A 121 6.45 12.67 -2.92
C VAL A 121 5.01 13.14 -2.99
N ARG A 122 4.73 14.30 -2.39
CA ARG A 122 3.42 14.94 -2.51
C ARG A 122 3.38 15.78 -3.77
N GLU A 123 2.47 15.43 -4.67
CA GLU A 123 2.20 16.15 -5.91
C GLU A 123 0.73 16.61 -5.91
N ARG A 124 0.49 17.91 -5.99
CA ARG A 124 -0.87 18.48 -6.03
C ARG A 124 -1.78 17.97 -4.89
N GLY A 125 -1.21 17.87 -3.70
CA GLY A 125 -1.91 17.38 -2.51
C GLY A 125 -2.08 15.87 -2.40
N ALA A 126 -1.60 15.08 -3.35
CA ALA A 126 -1.66 13.61 -3.34
C ALA A 126 -0.27 13.00 -3.20
N TRP A 127 -0.15 11.95 -2.41
CA TRP A 127 1.08 11.19 -2.33
C TRP A 127 1.25 10.32 -3.57
N ARG A 128 2.47 10.29 -4.09
CA ARG A 128 2.84 9.49 -5.27
C ARG A 128 4.13 8.76 -5.01
N ILE A 129 4.26 7.56 -5.54
CA ILE A 129 5.49 6.77 -5.41
C ILE A 129 6.53 7.30 -6.40
N ASP A 130 7.67 7.72 -5.87
CA ASP A 130 8.77 8.34 -6.62
C ASP A 130 9.95 7.40 -6.83
N SER A 131 10.10 6.41 -5.97
CA SER A 131 11.13 5.36 -6.10
C SER A 131 10.63 4.03 -5.54
N LEU A 132 10.94 2.97 -6.23
CA LEU A 132 10.58 1.60 -5.85
C LEU A 132 11.70 0.87 -5.07
N GLY A 133 12.68 1.61 -4.66
CA GLY A 133 13.81 1.06 -3.89
C GLY A 133 14.96 0.52 -4.73
#